data_06449b282242e2ff93e02f0b8cfd57d3
#
_entry.id   06449b282242e2ff93e02f0b8cfd57d3
#
_cell.length_a   1.000
_cell.length_b   1.000
_cell.length_c   1.000
_cell.angle_alpha   90.00
_cell.angle_beta   90.00
_cell.angle_gamma   90.00
#
_symmetry.space_group_name_H-M   'P 1'
#
loop_
_entity.id
_entity.type
_entity.pdbx_description
1 polymer ?
#
loop_
_entity_poly.entity_id
_entity_poly.type
_entity_poly.pdbx_seq_one_letter_code
_entity_poly.pdbx_strand_id
1 'polypeptide(L)'
;MINRYREIVAPGGWAIALEIPVGPPPDLRAFDLVLSRPPIRVAHEFLSRLRDVQAQIRPLLRKQRDSGIQRIILVVAGSHANRRAVAEAGPVLREAFPLASRTILAALRSGRDPGGNGIVFV
;
A
#
# COMPACT_ATOMS: atom_id res chain seq x y z
N MET A 1 -7.59 -9.30 7.30
CA MET A 1 -6.49 -8.34 7.07
C MET A 1 -7.00 -6.93 6.81
N ILE A 2 -7.87 -6.74 5.85
CA ILE A 2 -8.42 -5.41 5.51
C ILE A 2 -9.12 -4.76 6.69
N ASN A 3 -9.99 -5.48 7.38
CA ASN A 3 -10.74 -4.94 8.52
C ASN A 3 -9.84 -4.48 9.64
N ARG A 4 -8.81 -5.27 9.97
CA ARG A 4 -7.82 -4.89 10.98
C ARG A 4 -7.05 -3.64 10.56
N TYR A 5 -6.66 -3.55 9.30
CA TYR A 5 -5.96 -2.38 8.78
C TYR A 5 -6.83 -1.12 8.87
N ARG A 6 -8.10 -1.22 8.49
CA ARG A 6 -9.05 -0.10 8.58
C ARG A 6 -9.17 0.42 10.02
N GLU A 7 -9.22 -0.48 10.99
CA GLU A 7 -9.24 -0.10 12.41
C GLU A 7 -7.98 0.66 12.82
N ILE A 8 -6.82 0.20 12.36
CA ILE A 8 -5.53 0.82 12.69
C ILE A 8 -5.46 2.26 12.15
N VAL A 9 -5.91 2.51 10.94
CA VAL A 9 -5.82 3.85 10.31
C VAL A 9 -7.01 4.75 10.62
N ALA A 10 -8.08 4.23 11.23
CA ALA A 10 -9.30 4.97 11.53
C ALA A 10 -9.06 6.31 12.25
N PRO A 11 -8.13 6.43 13.23
CA PRO A 11 -7.89 7.69 13.90
C PRO A 11 -7.49 8.85 12.98
N GLY A 12 -7.00 8.56 11.78
CA GLY A 12 -6.57 9.57 10.81
C GLY A 12 -7.70 10.34 10.14
N GLY A 13 -8.95 9.89 10.27
CA GLY A 13 -10.12 10.58 9.68
C GLY A 13 -10.20 10.47 8.16
N TRP A 14 -9.65 9.42 7.59
CA TRP A 14 -9.66 9.19 6.14
C TRP A 14 -11.03 8.73 5.66
N ALA A 15 -11.44 9.22 4.47
CA ALA A 15 -12.48 8.55 3.70
C ALA A 15 -11.90 7.26 3.11
N ILE A 16 -12.61 6.15 3.28
CA ILE A 16 -12.14 4.82 2.86
C ILE A 16 -13.03 4.34 1.73
N ALA A 17 -12.42 3.98 0.59
CA ALA A 17 -13.11 3.39 -0.54
C ALA A 17 -12.40 2.09 -0.96
N LEU A 18 -13.19 1.08 -1.32
CA LEU A 18 -12.69 -0.22 -1.75
C LEU A 18 -12.86 -0.39 -3.25
N GLU A 19 -11.98 -1.20 -3.86
CA GLU A 19 -12.07 -1.55 -5.27
C GLU A 19 -12.15 -0.33 -6.19
N ILE A 20 -11.23 0.62 -6.02
CA ILE A 20 -11.20 1.85 -6.81
C ILE A 20 -10.49 1.59 -8.15
N PRO A 21 -11.15 1.86 -9.29
CA PRO A 21 -10.55 1.65 -10.60
C PRO A 21 -9.26 2.42 -10.82
N VAL A 22 -8.29 1.77 -11.46
CA VAL A 22 -7.02 2.40 -11.85
C VAL A 22 -7.26 3.43 -12.96
N GLY A 23 -8.11 3.09 -13.92
CA GLY A 23 -8.44 3.95 -15.05
C GLY A 23 -9.84 3.68 -15.58
N PRO A 24 -10.25 4.39 -16.63
CA PRO A 24 -11.58 4.20 -17.24
C PRO A 24 -11.66 2.86 -17.96
N PRO A 25 -12.90 2.35 -18.21
CA PRO A 25 -13.06 1.17 -19.05
C PRO A 25 -12.35 1.36 -20.42
N PRO A 26 -11.77 0.27 -20.98
CA PRO A 26 -11.89 -1.14 -20.60
C PRO A 26 -10.88 -1.62 -19.55
N ASP A 27 -10.13 -0.75 -18.89
CA ASP A 27 -9.20 -1.15 -17.84
C ASP A 27 -9.98 -1.72 -16.63
N LEU A 28 -9.75 -2.99 -16.32
CA LEU A 28 -10.43 -3.71 -15.23
C LEU A 28 -9.62 -3.73 -13.93
N ARG A 29 -8.42 -3.14 -13.94
CA ARG A 29 -7.59 -3.09 -12.73
C ARG A 29 -8.21 -2.15 -11.70
N ALA A 30 -8.03 -2.50 -10.43
CA ALA A 30 -8.47 -1.67 -9.32
C ALA A 30 -7.45 -1.72 -8.19
N PHE A 31 -7.45 -0.70 -7.35
CA PHE A 31 -6.77 -0.73 -6.06
C PHE A 31 -7.70 -1.37 -5.03
N ASP A 32 -7.15 -2.17 -4.14
CA ASP A 32 -7.94 -2.84 -3.10
C ASP A 32 -8.61 -1.83 -2.16
N LEU A 33 -7.89 -0.77 -1.81
CA LEU A 33 -8.37 0.27 -0.91
C LEU A 33 -7.69 1.59 -1.23
N VAL A 34 -8.44 2.69 -1.16
CA VAL A 34 -7.88 4.05 -1.24
C VAL A 34 -8.33 4.84 -0.03
N LEU A 35 -7.37 5.41 0.67
CA LEU A 35 -7.61 6.41 1.71
C LEU A 35 -7.55 7.79 1.07
N SER A 36 -8.57 8.60 1.31
CA SER A 36 -8.66 9.94 0.75
C SER A 36 -8.90 10.97 1.84
N ARG A 37 -8.12 12.03 1.77
CA ARG A 37 -8.29 13.23 2.57
C ARG A 37 -7.77 14.38 1.72
N PRO A 38 -8.64 14.96 0.86
CA PRO A 38 -8.20 15.84 -0.20
C PRO A 38 -7.21 16.90 0.26
N PRO A 39 -6.14 17.15 -0.50
CA PRO A 39 -5.81 16.59 -1.81
C PRO A 39 -5.07 15.24 -1.76
N ILE A 40 -4.93 14.64 -0.59
CA ILE A 40 -4.13 13.43 -0.39
C ILE A 40 -4.93 12.19 -0.73
N ARG A 41 -4.37 11.32 -1.55
CA ARG A 41 -4.90 9.98 -1.85
C ARG A 41 -3.79 8.95 -1.72
N VAL A 42 -4.07 7.88 -0.98
CA VAL A 42 -3.11 6.81 -0.73
C VAL A 42 -3.75 5.48 -1.13
N ALA A 43 -3.23 4.85 -2.16
CA ALA A 43 -3.70 3.54 -2.60
C ALA A 43 -3.05 2.43 -1.78
N HIS A 44 -3.76 1.33 -1.64
CA HIS A 44 -3.31 0.17 -0.87
C HIS A 44 -3.58 -1.11 -1.63
N GLU A 45 -2.63 -2.03 -1.56
CA GLU A 45 -2.78 -3.39 -2.03
C GLU A 45 -2.48 -4.35 -0.89
N PHE A 46 -3.29 -5.38 -0.75
CA PHE A 46 -3.19 -6.36 0.32
C PHE A 46 -2.70 -7.69 -0.22
N LEU A 47 -1.59 -8.18 0.31
CA LEU A 47 -1.04 -9.49 -0.02
C LEU A 47 -0.86 -10.30 1.26
N SER A 48 -1.53 -11.44 1.35
CA SER A 48 -1.39 -12.33 2.50
C SER A 48 -0.03 -13.00 2.55
N ARG A 49 0.61 -13.20 1.40
CA ARG A 49 1.90 -13.88 1.32
C ARG A 49 2.78 -13.33 0.21
N LEU A 50 4.03 -13.03 0.55
CA LEU A 50 5.08 -12.69 -0.38
C LEU A 50 5.82 -13.96 -0.81
N ARG A 51 5.98 -14.13 -2.13
CA ARG A 51 6.69 -15.26 -2.74
C ARG A 51 7.77 -14.75 -3.66
N ASP A 52 7.40 -14.38 -4.88
CA ASP A 52 8.26 -13.70 -5.83
C ASP A 52 7.99 -12.20 -5.73
N VAL A 53 8.77 -11.52 -4.89
CA VAL A 53 8.53 -10.12 -4.55
C VAL A 53 8.55 -9.22 -5.79
N GLN A 54 9.54 -9.41 -6.68
CA GLN A 54 9.61 -8.59 -7.90
C GLN A 54 8.40 -8.76 -8.80
N ALA A 55 7.96 -10.00 -9.01
CA ALA A 55 6.78 -10.29 -9.81
C ALA A 55 5.51 -9.73 -9.17
N GLN A 56 5.45 -9.72 -7.84
CA GLN A 56 4.28 -9.22 -7.12
C GLN A 56 4.20 -7.69 -7.05
N ILE A 57 5.32 -6.99 -6.96
CA ILE A 57 5.31 -5.53 -6.88
C ILE A 57 5.21 -4.85 -8.25
N ARG A 58 5.64 -5.51 -9.32
CA ARG A 58 5.64 -4.94 -10.67
C ARG A 58 4.25 -4.48 -11.12
N PRO A 59 3.18 -5.27 -10.97
CA PRO A 59 1.82 -4.81 -11.29
C PRO A 59 1.37 -3.61 -10.46
N LEU A 60 1.80 -3.52 -9.20
CA LEU A 60 1.46 -2.41 -8.33
C LEU A 60 2.07 -1.10 -8.81
N LEU A 61 3.33 -1.14 -9.21
CA LEU A 61 4.02 0.04 -9.75
C LEU A 61 3.42 0.49 -11.08
N ARG A 62 2.95 -0.45 -11.91
CA ARG A 62 2.22 -0.11 -13.14
C ARG A 62 0.89 0.57 -12.83
N LYS A 63 0.13 0.07 -11.86
CA LYS A 63 -1.10 0.72 -11.41
C LYS A 63 -0.84 2.14 -10.93
N GLN A 64 0.22 2.34 -10.16
CA GLN A 64 0.61 3.66 -9.67
C GLN A 64 0.93 4.60 -10.83
N ARG A 65 1.76 4.15 -11.75
CA ARG A 65 2.14 4.93 -12.93
C ARG A 65 0.93 5.31 -13.78
N ASP A 66 0.08 4.33 -14.08
CA ASP A 66 -1.03 4.49 -15.03
C ASP A 66 -2.18 5.31 -14.43
N SER A 67 -2.37 5.27 -13.12
CA SER A 67 -3.39 6.06 -12.42
C SER A 67 -2.93 7.47 -12.04
N GLY A 68 -1.62 7.68 -11.95
CA GLY A 68 -1.04 8.92 -11.44
C GLY A 68 -1.15 9.09 -9.93
N ILE A 69 -1.58 8.07 -9.20
CA ILE A 69 -1.68 8.16 -7.74
C ILE A 69 -0.28 8.29 -7.12
N GLN A 70 -0.13 9.22 -6.18
CA GLN A 70 1.20 9.59 -5.67
C GLN A 70 1.77 8.57 -4.68
N ARG A 71 0.92 7.86 -3.95
CA ARG A 71 1.36 6.93 -2.89
C ARG A 71 0.67 5.59 -3.05
N ILE A 72 1.45 4.52 -2.98
CA ILE A 72 0.92 3.17 -2.90
C ILE A 72 1.57 2.45 -1.73
N ILE A 73 0.76 1.83 -0.90
CA ILE A 73 1.18 1.08 0.27
C ILE A 73 0.87 -0.40 0.04
N LEU A 74 1.88 -1.22 0.23
CA LEU A 74 1.73 -2.66 0.22
C LEU A 74 1.49 -3.13 1.66
N VAL A 75 0.33 -3.69 1.91
CA VAL A 75 -0.04 -4.23 3.22
C VAL A 75 0.10 -5.75 3.17
N VAL A 76 0.94 -6.29 4.02
CA VAL A 76 1.19 -7.74 4.08
C VAL A 76 0.94 -8.28 5.48
N ALA A 77 0.56 -9.54 5.56
CA ALA A 77 0.43 -10.21 6.84
C ALA A 77 1.77 -10.21 7.57
N GLY A 78 1.74 -9.92 8.88
CA GLY A 78 2.95 -9.78 9.71
C GLY A 78 3.59 -11.10 10.09
N SER A 79 3.62 -12.08 9.20
CA SER A 79 4.23 -13.36 9.43
C SER A 79 5.76 -13.29 9.39
N HIS A 80 6.41 -14.26 10.03
CA HIS A 80 7.85 -14.39 9.96
C HIS A 80 8.33 -14.57 8.50
N ALA A 81 7.62 -15.38 7.72
CA ALA A 81 7.95 -15.63 6.33
C ALA A 81 7.90 -14.35 5.48
N ASN A 82 6.87 -13.50 5.67
CA ASN A 82 6.76 -12.25 4.94
C ASN A 82 7.85 -11.24 5.35
N ARG A 83 8.18 -11.18 6.64
CA ARG A 83 9.27 -10.31 7.11
C ARG A 83 10.61 -10.73 6.52
N ARG A 84 10.86 -12.03 6.43
CA ARG A 84 12.06 -12.57 5.76
C ARG A 84 12.06 -12.23 4.28
N ALA A 85 10.95 -12.40 3.59
CA ALA A 85 10.85 -12.09 2.16
C ALA A 85 11.18 -10.62 1.88
N VAL A 86 10.69 -9.70 2.71
CA VAL A 86 11.01 -8.27 2.60
C VAL A 86 12.50 -8.02 2.84
N ALA A 87 13.07 -8.63 3.86
CA ALA A 87 14.50 -8.48 4.16
C ALA A 87 15.38 -9.03 3.04
N GLU A 88 15.04 -10.19 2.49
CA GLU A 88 15.79 -10.84 1.43
C GLU A 88 15.67 -10.11 0.08
N ALA A 89 14.54 -9.47 -0.19
CA ALA A 89 14.35 -8.68 -1.41
C ALA A 89 15.30 -7.48 -1.49
N GLY A 90 15.70 -6.95 -0.32
CA GLY A 90 16.77 -5.98 -0.20
C GLY A 90 16.57 -4.67 -0.98
N PRO A 91 17.63 -4.20 -1.70
CA PRO A 91 17.62 -2.88 -2.34
C PRO A 91 16.51 -2.66 -3.36
N VAL A 92 16.14 -3.68 -4.12
CA VAL A 92 15.09 -3.58 -5.14
C VAL A 92 13.77 -3.16 -4.54
N LEU A 93 13.40 -3.79 -3.43
CA LEU A 93 12.16 -3.46 -2.75
C LEU A 93 12.23 -2.10 -2.06
N ARG A 94 13.36 -1.78 -1.43
CA ARG A 94 13.55 -0.49 -0.74
C ARG A 94 13.54 0.70 -1.71
N GLU A 95 13.95 0.52 -2.94
CA GLU A 95 13.87 1.56 -3.96
C GLU A 95 12.42 1.90 -4.29
N ALA A 96 11.59 0.90 -4.50
CA ALA A 96 10.19 1.08 -4.88
C ALA A 96 9.27 1.42 -3.68
N PHE A 97 9.59 0.88 -2.50
CA PHE A 97 8.82 1.00 -1.26
C PHE A 97 9.76 1.36 -0.10
N PRO A 98 10.26 2.60 -0.06
CA PRO A 98 11.31 2.98 0.90
C PRO A 98 10.86 3.14 2.34
N LEU A 99 9.56 3.41 2.57
CA LEU A 99 9.10 3.72 3.93
C LEU A 99 8.78 2.45 4.73
N ALA A 100 9.20 2.46 5.99
CA ALA A 100 8.93 1.38 6.91
C ALA A 100 7.51 1.46 7.50
N SER A 101 7.02 0.33 7.97
CA SER A 101 5.68 0.19 8.56
C SER A 101 5.39 1.25 9.63
N ARG A 102 6.33 1.46 10.56
CA ARG A 102 6.16 2.44 11.64
C ARG A 102 5.95 3.86 11.11
N THR A 103 6.73 4.26 10.12
CA THR A 103 6.63 5.60 9.52
C THR A 103 5.28 5.80 8.85
N ILE A 104 4.85 4.81 8.08
CA ILE A 104 3.56 4.86 7.37
C ILE A 104 2.41 4.93 8.36
N LEU A 105 2.38 4.03 9.32
CA LEU A 105 1.27 3.96 10.28
C LEU A 105 1.19 5.21 11.14
N ALA A 106 2.32 5.77 11.55
CA ALA A 106 2.33 7.04 12.30
C ALA A 106 1.70 8.18 11.50
N ALA A 107 2.04 8.29 10.21
CA ALA A 107 1.47 9.31 9.32
C ALA A 107 -0.02 9.09 9.10
N LEU A 108 -0.43 7.88 8.73
CA LEU A 108 -1.83 7.58 8.41
C LEU A 108 -2.74 7.72 9.63
N ARG A 109 -2.29 7.31 10.80
CA ARG A 109 -3.05 7.49 12.05
C ARG A 109 -3.22 8.95 12.44
N SER A 110 -2.34 9.82 11.97
CA SER A 110 -2.41 11.27 12.19
C SER A 110 -3.09 12.02 11.04
N GLY A 111 -3.61 11.31 10.04
CA GLY A 111 -4.26 11.92 8.88
C GLY A 111 -3.29 12.66 7.96
N ARG A 112 -2.03 12.27 7.92
CA ARG A 112 -0.99 12.92 7.13
C ARG A 112 -0.53 12.03 5.97
N ASP A 113 -0.05 12.69 4.90
CA ASP A 113 0.62 12.03 3.79
C ASP A 113 1.85 11.28 4.32
N PRO A 114 2.00 9.97 4.04
CA PRO A 114 3.18 9.23 4.46
C PRO A 114 4.47 9.68 3.78
N GLY A 115 4.39 10.41 2.66
CA GLY A 115 5.54 10.97 1.98
C GLY A 115 6.22 10.07 0.97
N GLY A 116 5.76 8.85 0.80
CA GLY A 116 6.33 7.89 -0.15
C GLY A 116 5.59 6.56 -0.11
N ASN A 117 6.00 5.65 -0.98
CA ASN A 117 5.55 4.27 -0.95
C ASN A 117 6.20 3.51 0.19
N GLY A 118 5.54 2.47 0.69
CA GLY A 118 6.12 1.64 1.71
C GLY A 118 5.34 0.36 1.96
N ILE A 119 5.82 -0.42 2.92
CA ILE A 119 5.25 -1.71 3.28
C ILE A 119 4.79 -1.66 4.74
N VAL A 120 3.57 -2.12 4.97
CA VAL A 120 3.00 -2.26 6.31
C VAL A 120 2.75 -3.73 6.62
N PHE A 121 3.20 -4.17 7.79
CA PHE A 121 2.88 -5.48 8.32
C PHE A 121 1.68 -5.39 9.27
N VAL A 122 0.73 -6.27 9.05
CA VAL A 122 -0.51 -6.29 9.84
C VAL A 122 -0.76 -7.62 10.52
#